data_16f78a61b98693975cc1287751d0447b
#
_entry.id   16f78a61b98693975cc1287751d0447b
#
_cell.length_a   1.000
_cell.length_b   1.000
_cell.length_c   1.000
_cell.angle_alpha   90.00
_cell.angle_beta   90.00
_cell.angle_gamma   90.00
#
_symmetry.space_group_name_H-M   'P 1'
#
loop_
_entity.id
_entity.type
_entity.pdbx_description
1 polymer ?
#
loop_
_entity_poly.entity_id
_entity_poly.type
_entity_poly.pdbx_seq_one_letter_code
_entity_poly.pdbx_strand_id
1 'polypeptide(L)'
;MKEPRNQAVLKIGELATRSGLTVRALHHYDSIGLLTPSAHTDSGYRLYNRADVARLHQIQALRRFGMSLADIGTFLASPDAPFADVVAQQIATLDQQIAQASALREQLSHLHRQMAGGGEPDLADWLSTLELMNLYDKYFTKDELHRLPFWQQDARRNSGWATLVAQIQEMMRQGVPPAGAEPRQLAERWMQMLERDTAANPDFARRITAMIEMEPAAQLHTGITPQLKQYVIEAFGEHKLALYADYLDEDELHRMRIGASQHGAQWMTLIAAVHRQLDAGADPADPASQTLAREWMTLFSARIGDNPATLEKIRHAHTREPRLLVGTWVTPAMLDFIRASRATLPPA
;
A
#
# COMPACT_ATOMS: atom_id res chain seq x y z
N MET A 1 -9.27 -34.33 -53.90
CA MET A 1 -8.85 -32.92 -53.88
C MET A 1 -10.04 -32.08 -53.43
N LYS A 2 -10.04 -31.61 -52.18
CA LYS A 2 -11.03 -30.63 -51.68
C LYS A 2 -10.50 -29.23 -52.03
N GLU A 3 -11.27 -28.49 -52.83
CA GLU A 3 -10.99 -27.08 -53.10
C GLU A 3 -10.87 -26.28 -51.79
N PRO A 4 -9.92 -25.33 -51.69
CA PRO A 4 -9.83 -24.44 -50.53
C PRO A 4 -11.09 -23.56 -50.51
N ARG A 5 -11.92 -23.70 -49.46
CA ARG A 5 -13.03 -22.80 -49.21
C ARG A 5 -12.47 -21.38 -49.19
N ASN A 6 -12.94 -20.58 -50.13
CA ASN A 6 -12.67 -19.15 -50.23
C ASN A 6 -12.97 -18.50 -48.88
N GLN A 7 -11.92 -18.30 -48.07
CA GLN A 7 -12.06 -17.61 -46.78
C GLN A 7 -12.33 -16.13 -47.11
N ALA A 8 -13.55 -15.68 -46.78
CA ALA A 8 -13.91 -14.28 -46.96
C ALA A 8 -12.92 -13.40 -46.17
N VAL A 9 -12.10 -12.65 -46.87
CA VAL A 9 -11.17 -11.66 -46.30
C VAL A 9 -11.76 -10.28 -46.47
N LEU A 10 -11.63 -9.42 -45.46
CA LEU A 10 -12.09 -8.05 -45.47
C LEU A 10 -10.91 -7.09 -45.68
N LYS A 11 -11.10 -6.09 -46.51
CA LYS A 11 -10.15 -4.97 -46.57
C LYS A 11 -10.29 -4.08 -45.32
N ILE A 12 -9.23 -3.37 -44.94
CA ILE A 12 -9.20 -2.52 -43.74
C ILE A 12 -10.38 -1.53 -43.67
N GLY A 13 -10.78 -0.92 -44.79
CA GLY A 13 -11.94 -0.02 -44.83
C GLY A 13 -13.26 -0.71 -44.55
N GLU A 14 -13.47 -1.94 -45.07
CA GLU A 14 -14.65 -2.75 -44.80
C GLU A 14 -14.71 -3.19 -43.35
N LEU A 15 -13.57 -3.62 -42.79
CA LEU A 15 -13.46 -4.00 -41.38
C LEU A 15 -13.74 -2.78 -40.49
N ALA A 16 -13.19 -1.61 -40.78
CA ALA A 16 -13.42 -0.38 -40.07
C ALA A 16 -14.92 -0.02 -40.00
N THR A 17 -15.59 -0.02 -41.14
CA THR A 17 -17.02 0.29 -41.28
C THR A 17 -17.88 -0.69 -40.46
N ARG A 18 -17.60 -2.01 -40.58
CA ARG A 18 -18.40 -3.05 -39.92
C ARG A 18 -18.15 -3.13 -38.40
N SER A 19 -16.94 -2.80 -37.95
CA SER A 19 -16.59 -2.83 -36.53
C SER A 19 -16.90 -1.54 -35.78
N GLY A 20 -17.26 -0.46 -36.49
CA GLY A 20 -17.46 0.87 -35.89
C GLY A 20 -16.15 1.56 -35.47
N LEU A 21 -15.03 1.09 -35.99
CA LEU A 21 -13.72 1.69 -35.73
C LEU A 21 -13.26 2.57 -36.89
N THR A 22 -12.31 3.44 -36.62
CA THR A 22 -11.61 4.18 -37.70
C THR A 22 -10.48 3.35 -38.29
N VAL A 23 -10.17 3.57 -39.56
CA VAL A 23 -8.99 2.97 -40.21
C VAL A 23 -7.71 3.31 -39.44
N ARG A 24 -7.62 4.51 -38.84
CA ARG A 24 -6.51 4.92 -37.98
C ARG A 24 -6.37 4.05 -36.72
N ALA A 25 -7.48 3.68 -36.10
CA ALA A 25 -7.47 2.79 -34.94
C ALA A 25 -6.97 1.39 -35.30
N LEU A 26 -7.39 0.84 -36.47
CA LEU A 26 -6.89 -0.44 -36.97
C LEU A 26 -5.40 -0.42 -37.29
N HIS A 27 -4.91 0.70 -37.87
CA HIS A 27 -3.46 0.91 -38.07
C HIS A 27 -2.70 0.96 -36.73
N HIS A 28 -3.27 1.60 -35.74
CA HIS A 28 -2.66 1.65 -34.40
C HIS A 28 -2.63 0.26 -33.76
N TYR A 29 -3.71 -0.53 -33.86
CA TYR A 29 -3.73 -1.90 -33.35
C TYR A 29 -2.68 -2.80 -34.03
N ASP A 30 -2.46 -2.62 -35.32
CA ASP A 30 -1.41 -3.29 -36.08
C ASP A 30 -0.01 -2.86 -35.60
N SER A 31 0.22 -1.55 -35.46
CA SER A 31 1.53 -1.00 -35.03
C SER A 31 1.97 -1.44 -33.64
N ILE A 32 1.03 -1.72 -32.74
CA ILE A 32 1.31 -2.22 -31.39
C ILE A 32 1.20 -3.76 -31.27
N GLY A 33 1.03 -4.46 -32.41
CA GLY A 33 0.93 -5.93 -32.44
C GLY A 33 -0.35 -6.51 -31.83
N LEU A 34 -1.35 -5.68 -31.55
CA LEU A 34 -2.61 -6.10 -30.94
C LEU A 34 -3.52 -6.83 -31.94
N LEU A 35 -3.59 -6.32 -33.17
CA LEU A 35 -4.31 -6.90 -34.31
C LEU A 35 -3.51 -6.76 -35.59
N THR A 36 -2.82 -7.80 -36.01
CA THR A 36 -2.06 -7.84 -37.26
C THR A 36 -2.90 -8.41 -38.40
N PRO A 37 -2.84 -7.86 -39.62
CA PRO A 37 -3.54 -8.44 -40.78
C PRO A 37 -2.92 -9.77 -41.16
N SER A 38 -3.75 -10.73 -41.54
CA SER A 38 -3.29 -12.06 -41.95
C SER A 38 -2.70 -12.08 -43.38
N ALA A 39 -2.96 -11.07 -44.18
CA ALA A 39 -2.41 -10.94 -45.54
C ALA A 39 -2.43 -9.48 -46.01
N HIS A 40 -1.74 -9.24 -47.16
CA HIS A 40 -1.79 -8.00 -47.89
C HIS A 40 -2.14 -8.28 -49.36
N THR A 41 -2.78 -7.33 -50.03
CA THR A 41 -2.95 -7.40 -51.48
C THR A 41 -1.63 -7.11 -52.22
N ASP A 42 -1.54 -7.42 -53.49
CA ASP A 42 -0.38 -7.05 -54.34
C ASP A 42 -0.13 -5.54 -54.35
N SER A 43 -1.17 -4.74 -54.11
CA SER A 43 -1.11 -3.28 -53.99
C SER A 43 -0.86 -2.80 -52.55
N GLY A 44 -0.53 -3.70 -51.58
CA GLY A 44 -0.14 -3.37 -50.24
C GLY A 44 -1.29 -3.11 -49.26
N TYR A 45 -2.55 -3.30 -49.64
CA TYR A 45 -3.69 -3.13 -48.73
C TYR A 45 -3.79 -4.30 -47.75
N ARG A 46 -4.04 -4.01 -46.44
CA ARG A 46 -4.24 -4.98 -45.38
C ARG A 46 -5.52 -5.79 -45.57
N LEU A 47 -5.40 -7.10 -45.39
CA LEU A 47 -6.50 -8.06 -45.48
C LEU A 47 -6.64 -8.80 -44.14
N TYR A 48 -7.88 -8.90 -43.66
CA TYR A 48 -8.25 -9.53 -42.39
C TYR A 48 -9.14 -10.74 -42.66
N ASN A 49 -8.76 -11.87 -42.13
CA ASN A 49 -9.53 -13.11 -42.21
C ASN A 49 -10.50 -13.24 -41.04
N ARG A 50 -11.21 -14.39 -40.97
CA ARG A 50 -12.17 -14.68 -39.91
C ARG A 50 -11.52 -14.70 -38.51
N ALA A 51 -10.29 -15.19 -38.36
CA ALA A 51 -9.59 -15.23 -37.09
C ALA A 51 -9.23 -13.83 -36.60
N ASP A 52 -8.80 -12.95 -37.52
CA ASP A 52 -8.51 -11.55 -37.21
C ASP A 52 -9.77 -10.79 -36.75
N VAL A 53 -10.91 -11.07 -37.42
CA VAL A 53 -12.21 -10.50 -37.01
C VAL A 53 -12.63 -11.00 -35.63
N ALA A 54 -12.43 -12.28 -35.31
CA ALA A 54 -12.71 -12.82 -33.99
C ALA A 54 -11.82 -12.19 -32.92
N ARG A 55 -10.52 -12.01 -33.21
CA ARG A 55 -9.58 -11.28 -32.32
C ARG A 55 -10.00 -9.84 -32.13
N LEU A 56 -10.41 -9.13 -33.18
CA LEU A 56 -10.94 -7.77 -33.05
C LEU A 56 -12.18 -7.70 -32.18
N HIS A 57 -13.06 -8.68 -32.28
CA HIS A 57 -14.24 -8.77 -31.43
C HIS A 57 -13.87 -8.94 -29.94
N GLN A 58 -12.88 -9.79 -29.63
CA GLN A 58 -12.34 -9.93 -28.28
C GLN A 58 -11.74 -8.62 -27.76
N ILE A 59 -10.93 -7.95 -28.59
CA ILE A 59 -10.36 -6.64 -28.24
C ILE A 59 -11.45 -5.62 -27.91
N GLN A 60 -12.50 -5.52 -28.75
CA GLN A 60 -13.59 -4.60 -28.52
C GLN A 60 -14.40 -4.93 -27.27
N ALA A 61 -14.63 -6.21 -26.99
CA ALA A 61 -15.32 -6.65 -25.77
C ALA A 61 -14.52 -6.23 -24.52
N LEU A 62 -13.23 -6.53 -24.50
CA LEU A 62 -12.35 -6.17 -23.38
C LEU A 62 -12.20 -4.63 -23.22
N ARG A 63 -12.19 -3.88 -24.34
CA ARG A 63 -12.23 -2.40 -24.31
C ARG A 63 -13.51 -1.85 -23.69
N ARG A 64 -14.66 -2.49 -23.95
CA ARG A 64 -15.95 -2.10 -23.32
C ARG A 64 -15.96 -2.34 -21.82
N PHE A 65 -15.16 -3.30 -21.35
CA PHE A 65 -14.89 -3.51 -19.93
C PHE A 65 -13.87 -2.54 -19.35
N GLY A 66 -13.37 -1.56 -20.12
CA GLY A 66 -12.47 -0.51 -19.65
C GLY A 66 -10.98 -0.86 -19.64
N MET A 67 -10.59 -2.05 -20.15
CA MET A 67 -9.18 -2.45 -20.20
C MET A 67 -8.35 -1.55 -21.13
N SER A 68 -7.11 -1.27 -20.75
CA SER A 68 -6.14 -0.60 -21.63
C SER A 68 -5.74 -1.51 -22.80
N LEU A 69 -5.25 -0.93 -23.89
CA LEU A 69 -4.77 -1.73 -25.05
C LEU A 69 -3.56 -2.60 -24.68
N ALA A 70 -2.72 -2.14 -23.77
CA ALA A 70 -1.56 -2.89 -23.26
C ALA A 70 -2.00 -4.14 -22.47
N ASP A 71 -2.96 -3.98 -21.55
CA ASP A 71 -3.50 -5.09 -20.76
C ASP A 71 -4.21 -6.13 -21.64
N ILE A 72 -4.97 -5.66 -22.64
CA ILE A 72 -5.60 -6.53 -23.64
C ILE A 72 -4.54 -7.32 -24.43
N GLY A 73 -3.44 -6.67 -24.81
CA GLY A 73 -2.34 -7.33 -25.52
C GLY A 73 -1.74 -8.45 -24.68
N THR A 74 -1.44 -8.18 -23.43
CA THR A 74 -0.92 -9.17 -22.46
C THR A 74 -1.89 -10.32 -22.25
N PHE A 75 -3.17 -10.02 -22.07
CA PHE A 75 -4.23 -11.02 -21.88
C PHE A 75 -4.39 -11.95 -23.09
N LEU A 76 -4.46 -11.38 -24.30
CA LEU A 76 -4.63 -12.16 -25.53
C LEU A 76 -3.36 -12.92 -25.96
N ALA A 77 -2.21 -12.60 -25.39
CA ALA A 77 -0.95 -13.34 -25.59
C ALA A 77 -0.80 -14.53 -24.63
N SER A 78 -1.58 -14.60 -23.54
CA SER A 78 -1.51 -15.65 -22.53
C SER A 78 -2.85 -16.42 -22.46
N PRO A 79 -3.03 -17.51 -23.24
CA PRO A 79 -4.29 -18.25 -23.35
C PRO A 79 -4.79 -18.83 -22.01
N ASP A 80 -3.89 -19.01 -21.04
CA ASP A 80 -4.16 -19.63 -19.74
C ASP A 80 -4.44 -18.61 -18.62
N ALA A 81 -4.42 -17.29 -18.92
CA ALA A 81 -4.79 -16.31 -17.92
C ALA A 81 -6.29 -16.43 -17.59
N PRO A 82 -6.69 -16.66 -16.33
CA PRO A 82 -8.10 -16.84 -15.98
C PRO A 82 -8.86 -15.56 -16.29
N PHE A 83 -9.82 -15.59 -17.19
CA PHE A 83 -10.70 -14.45 -17.50
C PHE A 83 -11.37 -13.90 -16.24
N ALA A 84 -11.61 -14.75 -15.27
CA ALA A 84 -12.15 -14.39 -13.96
C ALA A 84 -11.28 -13.35 -13.22
N ASP A 85 -9.95 -13.47 -13.27
CA ASP A 85 -9.03 -12.55 -12.59
C ASP A 85 -9.04 -11.18 -13.25
N VAL A 86 -9.12 -11.13 -14.59
CA VAL A 86 -9.23 -9.87 -15.33
C VAL A 86 -10.55 -9.15 -15.01
N VAL A 87 -11.65 -9.90 -14.95
CA VAL A 87 -12.96 -9.35 -14.57
C VAL A 87 -12.95 -8.88 -13.12
N ALA A 88 -12.36 -9.65 -12.20
CA ALA A 88 -12.24 -9.27 -10.80
C ALA A 88 -11.41 -7.98 -10.63
N GLN A 89 -10.29 -7.86 -11.35
CA GLN A 89 -9.47 -6.64 -11.33
C GLN A 89 -10.23 -5.43 -11.89
N GLN A 90 -11.04 -5.62 -12.94
CA GLN A 90 -11.86 -4.55 -13.50
C GLN A 90 -12.99 -4.12 -12.57
N ILE A 91 -13.63 -5.07 -11.89
CA ILE A 91 -14.63 -4.78 -10.85
C ILE A 91 -13.98 -3.96 -9.72
N ALA A 92 -12.82 -4.38 -9.24
CA ALA A 92 -12.08 -3.64 -8.20
C ALA A 92 -11.75 -2.21 -8.63
N THR A 93 -11.36 -2.00 -9.90
CA THR A 93 -11.09 -0.67 -10.46
C THR A 93 -12.35 0.19 -10.52
N LEU A 94 -13.49 -0.38 -10.93
CA LEU A 94 -14.78 0.33 -10.97
C LEU A 94 -15.28 0.65 -9.56
N ASP A 95 -15.17 -0.27 -8.62
CA ASP A 95 -15.53 -0.05 -7.22
C ASP A 95 -14.74 1.11 -6.62
N GLN A 96 -13.46 1.20 -6.97
CA GLN A 96 -12.59 2.30 -6.57
C GLN A 96 -13.04 3.65 -7.17
N GLN A 97 -13.39 3.69 -8.46
CA GLN A 97 -13.91 4.90 -9.10
C GLN A 97 -15.24 5.36 -8.46
N ILE A 98 -16.11 4.40 -8.15
CA ILE A 98 -17.38 4.66 -7.45
C ILE A 98 -17.10 5.23 -6.05
N ALA A 99 -16.14 4.67 -5.33
CA ALA A 99 -15.79 5.13 -4.00
C ALA A 99 -15.23 6.57 -4.01
N GLN A 100 -14.32 6.89 -4.95
CA GLN A 100 -13.78 8.24 -5.13
C GLN A 100 -14.88 9.25 -5.48
N ALA A 101 -15.74 8.90 -6.43
CA ALA A 101 -16.87 9.75 -6.82
C ALA A 101 -17.86 9.95 -5.66
N SER A 102 -18.06 8.93 -4.82
CA SER A 102 -18.95 9.00 -3.65
C SER A 102 -18.39 9.91 -2.57
N ALA A 103 -17.07 9.85 -2.29
CA ALA A 103 -16.41 10.73 -1.33
C ALA A 103 -16.49 12.20 -1.77
N LEU A 104 -16.17 12.48 -3.03
CA LEU A 104 -16.30 13.82 -3.60
C LEU A 104 -17.74 14.33 -3.53
N ARG A 105 -18.71 13.47 -3.87
CA ARG A 105 -20.13 13.79 -3.76
C ARG A 105 -20.54 14.14 -2.34
N GLU A 106 -20.04 13.43 -1.33
CA GLU A 106 -20.36 13.68 0.07
C GLU A 106 -19.80 15.03 0.54
N GLN A 107 -18.57 15.36 0.16
CA GLN A 107 -17.97 16.68 0.42
C GLN A 107 -18.75 17.81 -0.25
N LEU A 108 -19.07 17.65 -1.54
CA LEU A 108 -19.90 18.63 -2.27
C LEU A 108 -21.31 18.75 -1.67
N SER A 109 -21.88 17.65 -1.18
CA SER A 109 -23.18 17.66 -0.52
C SER A 109 -23.14 18.38 0.83
N HIS A 110 -22.02 18.28 1.56
CA HIS A 110 -21.80 19.05 2.79
C HIS A 110 -21.74 20.54 2.48
N LEU A 111 -20.93 20.97 1.51
CA LEU A 111 -20.87 22.36 1.05
C LEU A 111 -22.23 22.87 0.58
N HIS A 112 -22.96 22.07 -0.22
CA HIS A 112 -24.29 22.43 -0.70
C HIS A 112 -25.28 22.62 0.46
N ARG A 113 -25.27 21.79 1.50
CA ARG A 113 -26.11 21.96 2.69
C ARG A 113 -25.76 23.24 3.47
N GLN A 114 -24.51 23.60 3.60
CA GLN A 114 -24.08 24.85 4.23
C GLN A 114 -24.59 26.06 3.45
N MET A 115 -24.46 26.05 2.12
CA MET A 115 -24.98 27.09 1.24
C MET A 115 -26.54 27.20 1.27
N ALA A 116 -27.21 26.05 1.27
CA ALA A 116 -28.67 26.00 1.34
C ALA A 116 -29.26 26.52 2.68
N GLY A 117 -28.44 26.45 3.76
CA GLY A 117 -28.75 27.01 5.06
C GLY A 117 -28.55 28.55 5.16
N GLY A 118 -28.19 29.23 4.06
CA GLY A 118 -27.96 30.68 4.02
C GLY A 118 -26.60 31.12 4.54
N GLY A 119 -25.69 30.19 4.81
CA GLY A 119 -24.28 30.46 5.15
C GLY A 119 -23.42 30.43 3.90
N GLU A 120 -22.57 31.43 3.70
CA GLU A 120 -21.41 31.25 2.79
C GLU A 120 -20.41 30.33 3.45
N PRO A 121 -19.97 29.25 2.78
CA PRO A 121 -18.88 28.40 3.29
C PRO A 121 -17.64 29.27 3.50
N ASP A 122 -16.98 29.12 4.64
CA ASP A 122 -15.75 29.85 4.90
C ASP A 122 -14.70 29.47 3.82
N LEU A 123 -13.89 30.43 3.41
CA LEU A 123 -12.77 30.23 2.50
C LEU A 123 -11.87 29.08 3.00
N ALA A 124 -11.76 28.92 4.31
CA ALA A 124 -11.01 27.84 4.95
C ALA A 124 -11.60 26.44 4.64
N ASP A 125 -12.95 26.31 4.56
CA ASP A 125 -13.60 25.04 4.21
C ASP A 125 -13.36 24.65 2.74
N TRP A 126 -13.37 25.64 1.84
CA TRP A 126 -13.00 25.44 0.44
C TRP A 126 -11.55 25.06 0.26
N LEU A 127 -10.63 25.74 0.96
CA LEU A 127 -9.20 25.45 0.89
C LEU A 127 -8.88 24.07 1.47
N SER A 128 -9.46 23.71 2.61
CA SER A 128 -9.26 22.37 3.20
C SER A 128 -9.78 21.24 2.30
N THR A 129 -10.87 21.47 1.57
CA THR A 129 -11.38 20.48 0.59
C THR A 129 -10.43 20.32 -0.59
N LEU A 130 -9.88 21.42 -1.13
CA LEU A 130 -8.89 21.37 -2.21
C LEU A 130 -7.56 20.79 -1.74
N GLU A 131 -7.13 21.11 -0.53
CA GLU A 131 -5.92 20.55 0.08
C GLU A 131 -6.02 19.04 0.26
N LEU A 132 -7.16 18.52 0.74
CA LEU A 132 -7.41 17.09 0.85
C LEU A 132 -7.38 16.37 -0.50
N MET A 133 -7.90 16.99 -1.56
CA MET A 133 -7.87 16.41 -2.91
C MET A 133 -6.44 16.23 -3.44
N ASN A 134 -5.52 17.13 -3.06
CA ASN A 134 -4.13 17.12 -3.51
C ASN A 134 -3.17 16.48 -2.50
N LEU A 135 -3.64 16.24 -1.28
CA LEU A 135 -2.79 15.81 -0.17
C LEU A 135 -2.09 14.49 -0.43
N TYR A 136 -2.81 13.50 -0.89
CA TYR A 136 -2.24 12.17 -1.15
C TYR A 136 -1.27 12.17 -2.32
N ASP A 137 -1.52 12.96 -3.36
CA ASP A 137 -0.64 13.08 -4.53
C ASP A 137 0.74 13.67 -4.18
N LYS A 138 0.85 14.40 -3.07
CA LYS A 138 2.11 14.95 -2.56
C LYS A 138 3.01 13.87 -1.94
N TYR A 139 2.42 12.84 -1.34
CA TYR A 139 3.13 11.80 -0.58
C TYR A 139 3.21 10.47 -1.29
N PHE A 140 2.32 10.19 -2.23
CA PHE A 140 2.20 8.89 -2.89
C PHE A 140 1.95 9.06 -4.37
N THR A 141 2.50 8.14 -5.17
CA THR A 141 2.12 8.00 -6.58
C THR A 141 0.75 7.34 -6.68
N LYS A 142 0.07 7.52 -7.82
CA LYS A 142 -1.23 6.86 -8.07
C LYS A 142 -1.13 5.34 -7.97
N ASP A 143 -0.06 4.76 -8.51
CA ASP A 143 0.17 3.30 -8.46
C ASP A 143 0.39 2.79 -7.02
N GLU A 144 1.05 3.58 -6.18
CA GLU A 144 1.22 3.25 -4.76
C GLU A 144 -0.11 3.33 -4.02
N LEU A 145 -0.89 4.38 -4.26
CA LEU A 145 -2.23 4.53 -3.66
C LEU A 145 -3.12 3.33 -3.98
N HIS A 146 -3.09 2.85 -5.22
CA HIS A 146 -3.85 1.67 -5.62
C HIS A 146 -3.48 0.38 -4.86
N ARG A 147 -2.26 0.27 -4.39
CA ARG A 147 -1.78 -0.90 -3.61
C ARG A 147 -2.08 -0.80 -2.12
N LEU A 148 -2.44 0.39 -1.64
CA LEU A 148 -2.63 0.62 -0.21
C LEU A 148 -4.06 0.28 0.21
N PRO A 149 -4.27 -0.68 1.14
CA PRO A 149 -5.59 -1.05 1.60
C PRO A 149 -6.39 0.13 2.17
N PHE A 150 -5.72 1.13 2.78
CA PHE A 150 -6.40 2.30 3.32
C PHE A 150 -7.04 3.19 2.23
N TRP A 151 -6.52 3.15 1.01
CA TRP A 151 -7.07 3.88 -0.14
C TRP A 151 -8.33 3.22 -0.71
N GLN A 152 -8.46 1.90 -0.52
CA GLN A 152 -9.66 1.16 -0.87
C GLN A 152 -10.74 1.49 0.17
N GLN A 153 -11.64 2.40 -0.15
CA GLN A 153 -12.66 2.92 0.77
C GLN A 153 -13.60 1.82 1.30
N ASP A 154 -13.13 1.07 2.29
CA ASP A 154 -13.92 0.13 3.05
C ASP A 154 -14.61 0.86 4.22
N ALA A 155 -15.94 0.98 4.15
CA ALA A 155 -16.74 1.66 5.17
C ALA A 155 -16.52 1.04 6.58
N ARG A 156 -16.33 -0.29 6.68
CA ARG A 156 -16.07 -0.98 7.96
C ARG A 156 -14.71 -0.59 8.52
N ARG A 157 -13.69 -0.52 7.67
CA ARG A 157 -12.35 -0.12 8.07
C ARG A 157 -12.32 1.34 8.51
N ASN A 158 -12.93 2.25 7.75
CA ASN A 158 -12.99 3.67 8.07
C ASN A 158 -13.74 3.91 9.39
N SER A 159 -14.87 3.22 9.61
CA SER A 159 -15.59 3.22 10.89
C SER A 159 -14.73 2.66 12.03
N GLY A 160 -13.95 1.61 11.77
CA GLY A 160 -13.01 1.04 12.73
C GLY A 160 -11.94 2.03 13.18
N TRP A 161 -11.36 2.80 12.25
CA TRP A 161 -10.40 3.87 12.55
C TRP A 161 -11.05 5.01 13.34
N ALA A 162 -12.19 5.51 12.89
CA ALA A 162 -12.90 6.59 13.60
C ALA A 162 -13.24 6.18 15.03
N THR A 163 -13.71 4.95 15.25
CA THR A 163 -14.01 4.42 16.57
C THR A 163 -12.76 4.35 17.44
N LEU A 164 -11.65 3.84 16.90
CA LEU A 164 -10.38 3.71 17.62
C LEU A 164 -9.81 5.07 18.01
N VAL A 165 -9.83 6.05 17.09
CA VAL A 165 -9.41 7.43 17.38
C VAL A 165 -10.26 8.03 18.49
N ALA A 166 -11.60 7.89 18.42
CA ALA A 166 -12.50 8.41 19.46
C ALA A 166 -12.25 7.78 20.82
N GLN A 167 -12.01 6.47 20.89
CA GLN A 167 -11.69 5.77 22.13
C GLN A 167 -10.39 6.29 22.76
N ILE A 168 -9.34 6.49 21.95
CA ILE A 168 -8.06 7.00 22.45
C ILE A 168 -8.20 8.46 22.91
N GLN A 169 -8.93 9.30 22.15
CA GLN A 169 -9.20 10.68 22.55
C GLN A 169 -9.92 10.75 23.88
N GLU A 170 -10.88 9.83 24.12
CA GLU A 170 -11.60 9.74 25.40
C GLU A 170 -10.67 9.36 26.55
N MET A 171 -9.76 8.37 26.34
CA MET A 171 -8.75 8.01 27.36
C MET A 171 -7.86 9.21 27.70
N MET A 172 -7.40 9.93 26.71
CA MET A 172 -6.59 11.14 26.88
C MET A 172 -7.35 12.23 27.65
N ARG A 173 -8.62 12.46 27.33
CA ARG A 173 -9.49 13.45 27.99
C ARG A 173 -9.72 13.11 29.47
N GLN A 174 -9.82 11.81 29.78
CA GLN A 174 -9.95 11.31 31.15
C GLN A 174 -8.62 11.29 31.92
N GLY A 175 -7.49 11.61 31.27
CA GLY A 175 -6.18 11.58 31.88
C GLY A 175 -5.66 10.18 32.20
N VAL A 176 -6.18 9.14 31.50
CA VAL A 176 -5.71 7.77 31.67
C VAL A 176 -4.26 7.66 31.17
N PRO A 177 -3.30 7.18 31.99
CA PRO A 177 -1.91 7.11 31.57
C PRO A 177 -1.70 6.06 30.46
N PRO A 178 -0.75 6.26 29.50
CA PRO A 178 -0.44 5.32 28.42
C PRO A 178 -0.10 3.91 28.90
N ALA A 179 0.47 3.77 30.11
CA ALA A 179 0.80 2.48 30.73
C ALA A 179 -0.43 1.67 31.19
N GLY A 180 -1.63 2.24 31.18
CA GLY A 180 -2.87 1.57 31.55
C GLY A 180 -3.16 0.35 30.68
N ALA A 181 -3.93 -0.61 31.20
CA ALA A 181 -4.24 -1.85 30.47
C ALA A 181 -5.03 -1.57 29.17
N GLU A 182 -6.04 -0.72 29.25
CA GLU A 182 -6.89 -0.37 28.09
C GLU A 182 -6.13 0.42 27.01
N PRO A 183 -5.39 1.53 27.33
CA PRO A 183 -4.53 2.20 26.37
C PRO A 183 -3.54 1.28 25.65
N ARG A 184 -2.92 0.33 26.35
CA ARG A 184 -2.00 -0.65 25.77
C ARG A 184 -2.68 -1.54 24.73
N GLN A 185 -3.92 -1.98 24.98
CA GLN A 185 -4.71 -2.78 24.04
C GLN A 185 -5.14 -1.96 22.82
N LEU A 186 -5.58 -0.72 23.03
CA LEU A 186 -5.94 0.20 21.93
C LEU A 186 -4.72 0.51 21.04
N ALA A 187 -3.56 0.70 21.64
CA ALA A 187 -2.33 0.95 20.90
C ALA A 187 -1.86 -0.29 20.12
N GLU A 188 -1.97 -1.49 20.65
CA GLU A 188 -1.71 -2.74 19.90
C GLU A 188 -2.65 -2.82 18.69
N ARG A 189 -3.95 -2.59 18.88
CA ARG A 189 -4.95 -2.58 17.81
C ARG A 189 -4.63 -1.52 16.76
N TRP A 190 -4.21 -0.31 17.17
CA TRP A 190 -3.78 0.76 16.27
C TRP A 190 -2.65 0.31 15.37
N MET A 191 -1.60 -0.25 15.95
CA MET A 191 -0.43 -0.68 15.18
C MET A 191 -0.73 -1.85 14.24
N GLN A 192 -1.58 -2.81 14.66
CA GLN A 192 -2.06 -3.89 13.79
C GLN A 192 -2.87 -3.35 12.61
N MET A 193 -3.77 -2.39 12.85
CA MET A 193 -4.56 -1.78 11.79
C MET A 193 -3.67 -0.98 10.83
N LEU A 194 -2.69 -0.23 11.35
CA LEU A 194 -1.76 0.55 10.52
C LEU A 194 -0.86 -0.39 9.68
N GLU A 195 -0.32 -1.44 10.26
CA GLU A 195 0.48 -2.44 9.55
C GLU A 195 -0.31 -3.09 8.41
N ARG A 196 -1.54 -3.54 8.67
CA ARG A 196 -2.44 -4.08 7.65
C ARG A 196 -2.75 -3.06 6.55
N ASP A 197 -3.12 -1.82 6.94
CA ASP A 197 -3.61 -0.80 6.01
C ASP A 197 -2.49 -0.16 5.18
N THR A 198 -1.24 -0.39 5.58
CA THR A 198 -0.03 -0.05 4.81
C THR A 198 0.56 -1.25 4.05
N ALA A 199 -0.23 -2.33 3.87
CA ALA A 199 0.21 -3.57 3.22
C ALA A 199 1.51 -4.15 3.83
N ALA A 200 1.66 -4.04 5.15
CA ALA A 200 2.85 -4.40 5.91
C ALA A 200 4.16 -3.73 5.41
N ASN A 201 4.06 -2.66 4.62
CA ASN A 201 5.21 -1.92 4.11
C ASN A 201 5.56 -0.75 5.05
N PRO A 202 6.74 -0.78 5.70
CA PRO A 202 7.14 0.25 6.67
C PRO A 202 7.39 1.63 6.04
N ASP A 203 7.75 1.71 4.75
CA ASP A 203 7.92 2.98 4.06
C ASP A 203 6.58 3.69 3.85
N PHE A 204 5.54 2.94 3.51
CA PHE A 204 4.18 3.49 3.44
C PHE A 204 3.71 3.98 4.82
N ALA A 205 3.94 3.21 5.88
CA ALA A 205 3.60 3.61 7.25
C ALA A 205 4.31 4.92 7.66
N ARG A 206 5.60 5.05 7.34
CA ARG A 206 6.40 6.25 7.59
C ARG A 206 5.85 7.46 6.84
N ARG A 207 5.51 7.32 5.55
CA ARG A 207 4.98 8.41 4.71
C ARG A 207 3.58 8.86 5.15
N ILE A 208 2.68 7.92 5.50
CA ILE A 208 1.36 8.26 6.08
C ILE A 208 1.54 9.01 7.39
N THR A 209 2.42 8.54 8.25
CA THR A 209 2.70 9.19 9.53
C THR A 209 3.23 10.61 9.32
N ALA A 210 4.20 10.80 8.42
CA ALA A 210 4.73 12.12 8.07
C ALA A 210 3.65 13.04 7.47
N MET A 211 2.79 12.52 6.60
CA MET A 211 1.67 13.26 6.04
C MET A 211 0.73 13.78 7.14
N ILE A 212 0.32 12.93 8.08
CA ILE A 212 -0.57 13.33 9.18
C ILE A 212 0.13 14.36 10.09
N GLU A 213 1.43 14.24 10.32
CA GLU A 213 2.19 15.21 11.15
C GLU A 213 2.31 16.59 10.49
N MET A 214 2.56 16.62 9.20
CA MET A 214 2.89 17.83 8.46
C MET A 214 1.68 18.58 7.92
N GLU A 215 0.52 17.90 7.81
CA GLU A 215 -0.65 18.43 7.10
C GLU A 215 -1.84 18.64 8.05
N PRO A 216 -2.14 19.90 8.43
CA PRO A 216 -3.29 20.21 9.30
C PRO A 216 -4.64 19.68 8.76
N ALA A 217 -4.81 19.69 7.43
CA ALA A 217 -6.01 19.14 6.80
C ALA A 217 -6.19 17.64 7.05
N ALA A 218 -5.08 16.86 7.05
CA ALA A 218 -5.11 15.44 7.40
C ALA A 218 -5.47 15.24 8.87
N GLN A 219 -4.90 16.06 9.77
CA GLN A 219 -5.21 15.99 11.21
C GLN A 219 -6.68 16.30 11.50
N LEU A 220 -7.22 17.32 10.85
CA LEU A 220 -8.62 17.70 10.99
C LEU A 220 -9.55 16.58 10.48
N HIS A 221 -9.23 16.01 9.33
CA HIS A 221 -10.05 14.96 8.71
C HIS A 221 -10.01 13.63 9.49
N THR A 222 -8.85 13.24 9.99
CA THR A 222 -8.67 11.95 10.68
C THR A 222 -8.89 12.03 12.18
N GLY A 223 -8.83 13.21 12.78
CA GLY A 223 -8.80 13.43 14.23
C GLY A 223 -7.49 12.99 14.88
N ILE A 224 -6.47 12.63 14.09
CA ILE A 224 -5.17 12.15 14.58
C ILE A 224 -4.25 13.38 14.76
N THR A 225 -4.13 13.83 15.98
CA THR A 225 -3.20 14.92 16.35
C THR A 225 -1.81 14.37 16.71
N PRO A 226 -0.76 15.22 16.69
CA PRO A 226 0.57 14.83 17.19
C PRO A 226 0.54 14.30 18.62
N GLN A 227 -0.29 14.89 19.48
CA GLN A 227 -0.44 14.46 20.89
C GLN A 227 -1.07 13.07 20.97
N LEU A 228 -2.12 12.81 20.19
CA LEU A 228 -2.74 11.48 20.13
C LEU A 228 -1.74 10.43 19.64
N LYS A 229 -0.99 10.74 18.58
CA LYS A 229 0.06 9.86 18.08
C LYS A 229 1.12 9.57 19.14
N GLN A 230 1.59 10.56 19.85
CA GLN A 230 2.57 10.39 20.94
C GLN A 230 2.03 9.48 22.03
N TYR A 231 0.78 9.68 22.45
CA TYR A 231 0.10 8.82 23.42
C TYR A 231 0.04 7.36 22.95
N VAL A 232 -0.31 7.10 21.69
CA VAL A 232 -0.32 5.75 21.10
C VAL A 232 1.07 5.12 21.10
N ILE A 233 2.10 5.88 20.71
CA ILE A 233 3.49 5.38 20.69
C ILE A 233 3.94 4.97 22.09
N GLU A 234 3.65 5.80 23.12
CA GLU A 234 3.98 5.50 24.51
C GLU A 234 3.21 4.26 25.00
N ALA A 235 1.90 4.19 24.75
CA ALA A 235 1.07 3.05 25.14
C ALA A 235 1.51 1.75 24.44
N PHE A 236 1.93 1.82 23.18
CA PHE A 236 2.47 0.68 22.46
C PHE A 236 3.84 0.24 23.01
N GLY A 237 4.68 1.19 23.37
CA GLY A 237 5.94 0.90 24.07
C GLY A 237 5.69 0.15 25.39
N GLU A 238 4.75 0.63 26.21
CA GLU A 238 4.35 -0.02 27.46
C GLU A 238 3.68 -1.39 27.23
N HIS A 239 2.94 -1.55 26.13
CA HIS A 239 2.44 -2.86 25.71
C HIS A 239 3.57 -3.85 25.45
N LYS A 240 4.61 -3.46 24.70
CA LYS A 240 5.77 -4.32 24.42
C LYS A 240 6.57 -4.63 25.68
N LEU A 241 6.78 -3.66 26.56
CA LEU A 241 7.45 -3.88 27.85
C LEU A 241 6.70 -4.88 28.71
N ALA A 242 5.37 -4.84 28.74
CA ALA A 242 4.56 -5.80 29.47
C ALA A 242 4.71 -7.24 28.92
N LEU A 243 4.93 -7.42 27.62
CA LEU A 243 5.23 -8.73 27.02
C LEU A 243 6.63 -9.24 27.40
N TYR A 244 7.58 -8.34 27.64
CA TYR A 244 8.92 -8.71 28.09
C TYR A 244 9.01 -8.96 29.61
N ALA A 245 8.01 -8.55 30.41
CA ALA A 245 8.06 -8.63 31.86
C ALA A 245 8.18 -10.07 32.40
N ASP A 246 7.74 -11.07 31.63
CA ASP A 246 7.90 -12.49 31.99
C ASP A 246 9.32 -13.03 31.75
N TYR A 247 10.19 -12.24 31.09
CA TYR A 247 11.52 -12.65 30.63
C TYR A 247 12.65 -11.79 31.20
N LEU A 248 12.40 -10.50 31.43
CA LEU A 248 13.39 -9.50 31.84
C LEU A 248 13.11 -9.01 33.26
N ASP A 249 14.17 -8.62 33.96
CA ASP A 249 14.03 -7.97 35.27
C ASP A 249 13.70 -6.46 35.14
N GLU A 250 13.42 -5.80 36.26
CA GLU A 250 12.99 -4.38 36.31
C GLU A 250 14.06 -3.45 35.76
N ASP A 251 15.34 -3.70 36.01
CA ASP A 251 16.45 -2.88 35.52
C ASP A 251 16.62 -3.04 33.98
N GLU A 252 16.45 -4.23 33.46
CA GLU A 252 16.47 -4.52 32.02
C GLU A 252 15.29 -3.85 31.32
N LEU A 253 14.08 -3.93 31.88
CA LEU A 253 12.88 -3.26 31.37
C LEU A 253 13.02 -1.75 31.41
N HIS A 254 13.60 -1.19 32.48
CA HIS A 254 13.84 0.23 32.59
C HIS A 254 14.81 0.75 31.50
N ARG A 255 15.91 0.05 31.28
CA ARG A 255 16.85 0.36 30.19
C ARG A 255 16.18 0.30 28.83
N MET A 256 15.38 -0.73 28.58
CA MET A 256 14.64 -0.89 27.31
C MET A 256 13.64 0.25 27.10
N ARG A 257 12.96 0.72 28.12
CA ARG A 257 12.04 1.87 28.07
C ARG A 257 12.75 3.14 27.64
N ILE A 258 13.91 3.45 28.22
CA ILE A 258 14.70 4.63 27.88
C ILE A 258 15.19 4.53 26.42
N GLY A 259 15.76 3.40 26.03
CA GLY A 259 16.28 3.19 24.68
C GLY A 259 15.20 3.26 23.59
N ALA A 260 13.98 2.80 23.90
CA ALA A 260 12.86 2.84 22.94
C ALA A 260 12.42 4.31 22.65
N SER A 261 12.42 5.18 23.62
CA SER A 261 12.02 6.58 23.43
C SER A 261 13.03 7.40 22.60
N GLN A 262 14.31 7.04 22.66
CA GLN A 262 15.39 7.80 22.02
C GLN A 262 15.59 7.48 20.53
N HIS A 263 15.26 6.26 20.07
CA HIS A 263 15.65 5.77 18.75
C HIS A 263 14.47 5.34 17.86
N GLY A 264 13.23 5.65 18.23
CA GLY A 264 12.04 5.18 17.50
C GLY A 264 12.02 5.56 16.02
N ALA A 265 12.34 6.81 15.67
CA ALA A 265 12.38 7.29 14.28
C ALA A 265 13.52 6.63 13.45
N GLN A 266 14.66 6.39 14.08
CA GLN A 266 15.81 5.72 13.45
C GLN A 266 15.46 4.25 13.15
N TRP A 267 14.79 3.56 14.08
CA TRP A 267 14.31 2.21 13.88
C TRP A 267 13.36 2.10 12.68
N MET A 268 12.37 2.96 12.54
CA MET A 268 11.45 2.93 11.41
C MET A 268 12.14 3.16 10.08
N THR A 269 13.14 4.05 10.05
CA THR A 269 13.95 4.31 8.86
C THR A 269 14.78 3.08 8.47
N LEU A 270 15.42 2.44 9.45
CA LEU A 270 16.21 1.23 9.25
C LEU A 270 15.35 0.04 8.79
N ILE A 271 14.22 -0.19 9.45
CA ILE A 271 13.26 -1.24 9.07
C ILE A 271 12.81 -1.06 7.62
N ALA A 272 12.48 0.18 7.21
CA ALA A 272 12.11 0.48 5.82
C ALA A 272 13.26 0.22 4.84
N ALA A 273 14.51 0.52 5.22
CA ALA A 273 15.69 0.25 4.40
C ALA A 273 15.96 -1.25 4.24
N VAL A 274 15.84 -2.03 5.32
CA VAL A 274 15.99 -3.49 5.29
C VAL A 274 14.88 -4.12 4.43
N HIS A 275 13.65 -3.66 4.57
CA HIS A 275 12.52 -4.13 3.75
C HIS A 275 12.79 -3.93 2.26
N ARG A 276 13.25 -2.72 1.85
CA ARG A 276 13.59 -2.45 0.44
C ARG A 276 14.70 -3.34 -0.10
N GLN A 277 15.74 -3.63 0.69
CA GLN A 277 16.80 -4.55 0.27
C GLN A 277 16.29 -5.98 0.09
N LEU A 278 15.44 -6.42 1.01
CA LEU A 278 14.84 -7.75 0.94
C LEU A 278 13.93 -7.88 -0.29
N ASP A 279 13.08 -6.89 -0.55
CA ASP A 279 12.18 -6.86 -1.73
C ASP A 279 12.96 -6.82 -3.06
N ALA A 280 14.12 -6.17 -3.06
CA ALA A 280 15.01 -6.13 -4.22
C ALA A 280 15.80 -7.44 -4.43
N GLY A 281 15.67 -8.42 -3.52
CA GLY A 281 16.44 -9.67 -3.58
C GLY A 281 17.94 -9.47 -3.37
N ALA A 282 18.36 -8.46 -2.59
CA ALA A 282 19.75 -8.15 -2.35
C ALA A 282 20.49 -9.29 -1.65
N ASP A 283 21.77 -9.48 -2.02
CA ASP A 283 22.62 -10.46 -1.35
C ASP A 283 22.98 -9.97 0.07
N PRO A 284 22.82 -10.82 1.11
CA PRO A 284 23.29 -10.51 2.46
C PRO A 284 24.77 -10.12 2.54
N ALA A 285 25.61 -10.57 1.62
CA ALA A 285 27.03 -10.23 1.55
C ALA A 285 27.34 -8.86 0.93
N ASP A 286 26.35 -8.20 0.32
CA ASP A 286 26.53 -6.87 -0.27
C ASP A 286 26.95 -5.83 0.78
N PRO A 287 27.82 -4.86 0.43
CA PRO A 287 28.23 -3.80 1.35
C PRO A 287 27.07 -2.99 1.94
N ALA A 288 26.00 -2.77 1.16
CA ALA A 288 24.80 -2.10 1.61
C ALA A 288 24.05 -2.93 2.67
N SER A 289 23.87 -4.23 2.45
CA SER A 289 23.24 -5.17 3.39
C SER A 289 24.05 -5.28 4.70
N GLN A 290 25.37 -5.34 4.59
CA GLN A 290 26.27 -5.33 5.74
C GLN A 290 26.20 -4.03 6.55
N THR A 291 26.04 -2.89 5.88
CA THR A 291 25.86 -1.60 6.56
C THR A 291 24.58 -1.57 7.38
N LEU A 292 23.47 -2.03 6.81
CA LEU A 292 22.19 -2.13 7.53
C LEU A 292 22.28 -3.09 8.73
N ALA A 293 23.03 -4.19 8.60
CA ALA A 293 23.23 -5.11 9.71
C ALA A 293 24.05 -4.48 10.86
N ARG A 294 25.07 -3.64 10.55
CA ARG A 294 25.80 -2.87 11.58
C ARG A 294 24.91 -1.84 12.27
N GLU A 295 24.14 -1.07 11.49
CA GLU A 295 23.20 -0.11 12.05
C GLU A 295 22.15 -0.77 12.94
N TRP A 296 21.63 -1.93 12.51
CA TRP A 296 20.69 -2.72 13.31
C TRP A 296 21.30 -3.11 14.66
N MET A 297 22.52 -3.64 14.65
CA MET A 297 23.20 -4.04 15.87
C MET A 297 23.48 -2.83 16.78
N THR A 298 23.89 -1.69 16.21
CA THR A 298 24.13 -0.45 16.97
C THR A 298 22.86 0.03 17.67
N LEU A 299 21.73 0.12 16.96
CA LEU A 299 20.47 0.53 17.56
C LEU A 299 19.92 -0.50 18.55
N PHE A 300 20.16 -1.78 18.29
CA PHE A 300 19.76 -2.86 19.18
C PHE A 300 20.55 -2.79 20.51
N SER A 301 21.89 -2.67 20.45
CA SER A 301 22.73 -2.51 21.65
C SER A 301 22.43 -1.21 22.41
N ALA A 302 22.15 -0.11 21.71
CA ALA A 302 21.75 1.15 22.33
C ALA A 302 20.43 1.01 23.13
N ARG A 303 19.53 0.15 22.67
CA ARG A 303 18.23 -0.08 23.31
C ARG A 303 18.28 -0.99 24.52
N ILE A 304 19.09 -2.05 24.49
CA ILE A 304 19.05 -3.14 25.47
C ILE A 304 20.38 -3.37 26.20
N GLY A 305 21.46 -2.74 25.73
CA GLY A 305 22.84 -2.99 26.19
C GLY A 305 23.46 -4.21 25.54
N ASP A 306 24.69 -4.50 25.94
CA ASP A 306 25.52 -5.57 25.36
C ASP A 306 25.67 -6.79 26.30
N ASN A 307 24.88 -6.87 27.37
CA ASN A 307 24.94 -7.98 28.32
C ASN A 307 24.48 -9.29 27.64
N PRO A 308 25.35 -10.31 27.52
CA PRO A 308 25.03 -11.57 26.86
C PRO A 308 23.83 -12.29 27.48
N ALA A 309 23.63 -12.20 28.80
CA ALA A 309 22.52 -12.82 29.51
C ALA A 309 21.18 -12.15 29.12
N THR A 310 21.14 -10.80 29.03
CA THR A 310 19.96 -10.05 28.57
C THR A 310 19.64 -10.38 27.12
N LEU A 311 20.66 -10.47 26.25
CA LEU A 311 20.49 -10.86 24.86
C LEU A 311 19.87 -12.24 24.70
N GLU A 312 20.27 -13.21 25.53
CA GLU A 312 19.69 -14.56 25.52
C GLU A 312 18.23 -14.57 25.99
N LYS A 313 17.91 -13.82 27.05
CA LYS A 313 16.53 -13.64 27.53
C LYS A 313 15.63 -13.07 26.43
N ILE A 314 16.10 -12.03 25.70
CA ILE A 314 15.36 -11.43 24.59
C ILE A 314 15.17 -12.40 23.42
N ARG A 315 16.20 -13.16 23.07
CA ARG A 315 16.08 -14.20 22.03
C ARG A 315 15.04 -15.25 22.42
N HIS A 316 15.05 -15.67 23.68
CA HIS A 316 14.09 -16.60 24.23
C HIS A 316 12.67 -16.02 24.20
N ALA A 317 12.50 -14.75 24.59
CA ALA A 317 11.21 -14.04 24.53
C ALA A 317 10.64 -14.02 23.10
N HIS A 318 11.45 -13.64 22.10
CA HIS A 318 11.00 -13.62 20.70
C HIS A 318 10.64 -15.01 20.13
N THR A 319 11.21 -16.07 20.68
CA THR A 319 10.86 -17.45 20.28
C THR A 319 9.52 -17.88 20.89
N ARG A 320 9.20 -17.41 22.08
CA ARG A 320 8.03 -17.83 22.85
C ARG A 320 6.82 -16.90 22.67
N GLU A 321 7.05 -15.64 22.36
CA GLU A 321 6.01 -14.60 22.29
C GLU A 321 6.00 -13.91 20.91
N PRO A 322 5.31 -14.52 19.92
CA PRO A 322 5.22 -13.95 18.56
C PRO A 322 4.62 -12.53 18.53
N ARG A 323 3.81 -12.15 19.53
CA ARG A 323 3.19 -10.83 19.63
C ARG A 323 4.21 -9.70 19.80
N LEU A 324 5.46 -10.02 20.15
CA LEU A 324 6.55 -9.03 20.19
C LEU A 324 6.83 -8.41 18.82
N LEU A 325 6.59 -9.12 17.72
CA LEU A 325 6.79 -8.61 16.37
C LEU A 325 5.55 -7.91 15.78
N VAL A 326 4.36 -8.17 16.30
CA VAL A 326 3.10 -7.61 15.80
C VAL A 326 3.10 -6.08 15.90
N GLY A 327 2.77 -5.38 14.82
CA GLY A 327 2.74 -3.92 14.75
C GLY A 327 4.11 -3.24 14.72
N THR A 328 5.18 -3.99 14.45
CA THR A 328 6.56 -3.46 14.38
C THR A 328 7.10 -3.38 12.96
N TRP A 329 6.42 -3.92 11.98
CA TRP A 329 6.88 -4.13 10.58
C TRP A 329 8.14 -5.01 10.49
N VAL A 330 8.61 -5.60 11.57
CA VAL A 330 9.72 -6.55 11.56
C VAL A 330 9.19 -7.95 11.27
N THR A 331 9.64 -8.56 10.19
CA THR A 331 9.26 -9.92 9.80
C THR A 331 10.36 -10.93 10.12
N PRO A 332 10.03 -12.23 10.27
CA PRO A 332 11.04 -13.29 10.40
C PRO A 332 12.07 -13.26 9.26
N ALA A 333 11.63 -13.02 8.01
CA ALA A 333 12.50 -12.92 6.86
C ALA A 333 13.52 -11.77 6.98
N MET A 334 13.12 -10.62 7.51
CA MET A 334 14.03 -9.50 7.79
C MET A 334 15.07 -9.87 8.86
N LEU A 335 14.64 -10.54 9.92
CA LEU A 335 15.57 -11.00 10.98
C LEU A 335 16.57 -12.02 10.45
N ASP A 336 16.14 -12.92 9.56
CA ASP A 336 17.03 -13.89 8.90
C ASP A 336 18.01 -13.19 7.96
N PHE A 337 17.54 -12.21 7.18
CA PHE A 337 18.38 -11.39 6.31
C PHE A 337 19.46 -10.64 7.10
N ILE A 338 19.10 -9.95 8.19
CA ILE A 338 20.05 -9.25 9.07
C ILE A 338 21.05 -10.23 9.70
N ARG A 339 20.60 -11.41 10.11
CA ARG A 339 21.48 -12.45 10.66
C ARG A 339 22.47 -12.96 9.63
N ALA A 340 22.01 -13.22 8.40
CA ALA A 340 22.86 -13.63 7.29
C ALA A 340 23.87 -12.53 6.93
N SER A 341 23.44 -11.27 6.80
CA SER A 341 24.32 -10.14 6.50
C SER A 341 25.37 -9.94 7.60
N ARG A 342 25.01 -10.11 8.87
CA ARG A 342 25.97 -10.05 9.98
C ARG A 342 27.03 -11.16 9.89
N ALA A 343 26.64 -12.37 9.49
CA ALA A 343 27.58 -13.51 9.38
C ALA A 343 28.66 -13.31 8.30
N THR A 344 28.42 -12.40 7.34
CA THR A 344 29.39 -12.04 6.28
C THR A 344 30.32 -10.90 6.68
N LEU A 345 30.12 -10.28 7.85
CA LEU A 345 31.00 -9.22 8.33
C LEU A 345 32.36 -9.82 8.74
N PRO A 346 33.48 -9.09 8.46
CA PRO A 346 34.76 -9.48 8.98
C PRO A 346 34.73 -9.52 10.51
N PRO A 347 35.47 -10.43 11.14
CA PRO A 347 35.62 -10.47 12.60
C PRO A 347 36.13 -9.10 13.08
N ALA A 348 35.55 -8.60 14.16
CA ALA A 348 35.89 -7.31 14.75
C ALA A 348 37.27 -7.34 15.37
#